data_f842c253c725f290936c6ff87fac0cd1
#
_entry.id   f842c253c725f290936c6ff87fac0cd1
#
_cell.length_a   1.000
_cell.length_b   1.000
_cell.length_c   1.000
_cell.angle_alpha   90.00
_cell.angle_beta   90.00
_cell.angle_gamma   90.00
#
_symmetry.space_group_name_H-M   'P 1'
#
loop_
_entity.id
_entity.type
_entity.pdbx_description
1 polymer ?
#
loop_
_entity_poly.entity_id
_entity_poly.type
_entity_poly.pdbx_seq_one_letter_code
_entity_poly.pdbx_strand_id
1 'polypeptide(L)'
;MALSISQTYGCTPLLRLHRFGVDNGATILVKQESRNPLGSVKCRIAVAMIEAGIADGSIDQDTMIVEPTSGNTGLGLAFVCASKGLRLILTMPESMSIERRMMLKHLGAELVLTPAAGGMKGAIETARGLLAEYPNSFMPNQFGNPANPEVHRRTTAEEIWYDTDGAVDIFVAGVGTGGTITGVGEVLK
;
A
#
# COMPACT_ATOMS: atom_id res chain seq x y z
N MET A 1 -2.83 23.12 -1.75
CA MET A 1 -1.71 22.92 -0.81
C MET A 1 -2.01 21.67 0.03
N ALA A 2 -1.11 20.69 0.07
CA ALA A 2 -1.29 19.54 0.96
C ALA A 2 -1.06 19.96 2.42
N LEU A 3 -1.93 19.54 3.33
CA LEU A 3 -1.83 19.83 4.77
C LEU A 3 -1.05 18.75 5.51
N SER A 4 -0.86 17.58 4.88
CA SER A 4 -0.14 16.44 5.43
C SER A 4 0.58 15.70 4.31
N ILE A 5 1.71 15.08 4.64
CA ILE A 5 2.47 14.23 3.71
C ILE A 5 1.61 13.04 3.20
N SER A 6 0.66 12.56 4.00
CA SER A 6 -0.27 11.49 3.57
C SER A 6 -1.20 11.89 2.42
N GLN A 7 -1.32 13.19 2.12
CA GLN A 7 -2.09 13.70 0.99
C GLN A 7 -1.27 13.85 -0.31
N THR A 8 0.00 13.44 -0.30
CA THR A 8 0.91 13.61 -1.45
C THR A 8 1.13 12.32 -2.26
N TYR A 9 0.37 11.27 -1.97
CA TYR A 9 0.38 10.04 -2.77
C TYR A 9 -0.44 10.21 -4.06
N GLY A 10 -0.18 9.39 -5.04
CA GLY A 10 -0.88 9.46 -6.33
C GLY A 10 -0.31 10.55 -7.25
N CYS A 11 -1.06 10.88 -8.29
CA CYS A 11 -0.65 11.79 -9.36
C CYS A 11 0.77 11.46 -9.88
N THR A 12 1.08 10.18 -9.96
CA THR A 12 2.38 9.71 -10.41
C THR A 12 2.50 9.85 -11.92
N PRO A 13 3.70 10.19 -12.44
CA PRO A 13 3.84 10.41 -13.88
C PRO A 13 3.65 9.12 -14.68
N LEU A 14 3.07 9.27 -15.87
CA LEU A 14 3.01 8.24 -16.89
C LEU A 14 4.11 8.51 -17.93
N LEU A 15 5.06 7.58 -18.05
CA LEU A 15 6.26 7.76 -18.87
C LEU A 15 6.19 6.91 -20.15
N ARG A 16 6.42 7.52 -21.31
CA ARG A 16 6.57 6.78 -22.57
C ARG A 16 7.95 6.16 -22.67
N LEU A 17 8.00 4.86 -22.99
CA LEU A 17 9.24 4.17 -23.31
C LEU A 17 9.57 4.34 -24.80
N HIS A 18 10.77 4.86 -25.09
CA HIS A 18 11.20 5.16 -26.47
C HIS A 18 12.01 4.04 -27.14
N ARG A 19 12.44 3.03 -26.39
CA ARG A 19 13.32 1.96 -26.89
C ARG A 19 12.67 0.56 -26.86
N PHE A 20 11.42 0.46 -26.37
CA PHE A 20 10.66 -0.79 -26.33
C PHE A 20 9.37 -0.64 -27.14
N GLY A 21 8.98 -1.68 -27.86
CA GLY A 21 7.75 -1.70 -28.64
C GLY A 21 7.79 -0.91 -29.95
N VAL A 22 8.93 -0.31 -30.32
CA VAL A 22 9.06 0.55 -31.51
C VAL A 22 8.90 -0.25 -32.79
N ASP A 23 9.40 -1.49 -32.81
CA ASP A 23 9.44 -2.32 -34.02
C ASP A 23 8.05 -2.84 -34.46
N ASN A 24 7.10 -2.89 -33.52
CA ASN A 24 5.73 -3.35 -33.77
C ASN A 24 4.69 -2.22 -33.74
N GLY A 25 5.13 -0.95 -33.64
CA GLY A 25 4.26 0.22 -33.61
C GLY A 25 3.53 0.44 -32.27
N ALA A 26 3.84 -0.33 -31.21
CA ALA A 26 3.19 -0.16 -29.91
C ALA A 26 3.73 1.07 -29.16
N THR A 27 2.82 1.80 -28.53
CA THR A 27 3.18 2.81 -27.52
C THR A 27 3.11 2.18 -26.15
N ILE A 28 4.26 2.11 -25.47
CA ILE A 28 4.35 1.54 -24.11
C ILE A 28 4.51 2.69 -23.11
N LEU A 29 3.58 2.74 -22.15
CA LEU A 29 3.56 3.72 -21.07
C LEU A 29 3.78 3.02 -19.73
N VAL A 30 4.55 3.64 -18.84
CA VAL A 30 4.87 3.12 -17.51
C VAL A 30 4.41 4.11 -16.44
N LYS A 31 3.47 3.70 -15.58
CA LYS A 31 3.03 4.47 -14.42
C LYS A 31 4.08 4.37 -13.32
N GLN A 32 4.78 5.46 -13.03
CA GLN A 32 5.94 5.46 -12.16
C GLN A 32 5.54 5.55 -10.67
N GLU A 33 5.05 4.45 -10.10
CA GLU A 33 4.59 4.38 -8.70
C GLU A 33 5.73 4.55 -7.66
N SER A 34 6.99 4.51 -8.07
CA SER A 34 8.14 4.87 -7.23
C SER A 34 8.19 6.36 -6.86
N ARG A 35 7.35 7.21 -7.45
CA ARG A 35 7.21 8.62 -7.09
C ARG A 35 6.27 8.87 -5.92
N ASN A 36 5.55 7.86 -5.44
CA ASN A 36 4.85 7.97 -4.17
C ASN A 36 5.82 8.21 -3.00
N PRO A 37 5.37 8.82 -1.89
CA PRO A 37 6.24 9.24 -0.76
C PRO A 37 7.22 8.19 -0.24
N LEU A 38 6.82 6.93 -0.15
CA LEU A 38 7.69 5.82 0.26
C LEU A 38 8.11 4.93 -0.93
N GLY A 39 8.13 5.48 -2.13
CA GLY A 39 8.70 4.84 -3.30
C GLY A 39 7.92 3.66 -3.86
N SER A 40 6.62 3.53 -3.56
CA SER A 40 5.84 2.40 -4.08
C SER A 40 4.33 2.67 -4.17
N VAL A 41 3.65 1.85 -4.96
CA VAL A 41 2.18 1.81 -5.09
C VAL A 41 1.47 1.57 -3.74
N LYS A 42 2.15 1.03 -2.74
CA LYS A 42 1.55 0.70 -1.44
C LYS A 42 1.23 1.94 -0.59
N CYS A 43 1.78 3.11 -0.90
CA CYS A 43 1.34 4.35 -0.27
C CYS A 43 -0.15 4.59 -0.50
N ARG A 44 -0.66 4.32 -1.71
CA ARG A 44 -2.08 4.47 -2.06
C ARG A 44 -2.98 3.64 -1.14
N ILE A 45 -2.73 2.34 -1.07
CA ILE A 45 -3.58 1.43 -0.30
C ILE A 45 -3.43 1.65 1.21
N ALA A 46 -2.24 1.99 1.70
CA ALA A 46 -2.02 2.25 3.11
C ALA A 46 -2.85 3.46 3.58
N VAL A 47 -2.81 4.57 2.85
CA VAL A 47 -3.63 5.74 3.16
C VAL A 47 -5.11 5.38 3.07
N ALA A 48 -5.55 4.72 1.99
CA ALA A 48 -6.96 4.39 1.78
C ALA A 48 -7.53 3.47 2.87
N MET A 49 -6.80 2.43 3.28
CA MET A 49 -7.27 1.51 4.32
C MET A 49 -7.37 2.18 5.70
N ILE A 50 -6.40 3.03 6.05
CA ILE A 50 -6.45 3.77 7.32
C ILE A 50 -7.57 4.83 7.29
N GLU A 51 -7.72 5.58 6.20
CA GLU A 51 -8.78 6.57 6.08
C GLU A 51 -10.18 5.96 6.06
N ALA A 52 -10.34 4.80 5.44
CA ALA A 52 -11.60 4.06 5.49
C ALA A 52 -11.96 3.63 6.91
N GLY A 53 -10.99 3.08 7.69
CA GLY A 53 -11.22 2.70 9.08
C GLY A 53 -11.49 3.91 10.01
N ILE A 54 -10.91 5.07 9.73
CA ILE A 54 -11.24 6.30 10.47
C ILE A 54 -12.68 6.76 10.10
N ALA A 55 -13.03 6.70 8.83
CA ALA A 55 -14.33 7.17 8.36
C ALA A 55 -15.51 6.31 8.85
N ASP A 56 -15.30 4.99 9.01
CA ASP A 56 -16.32 4.07 9.51
C ASP A 56 -16.29 3.90 11.04
N GLY A 57 -15.35 4.56 11.73
CA GLY A 57 -15.22 4.53 13.19
C GLY A 57 -14.48 3.31 13.74
N SER A 58 -13.91 2.45 12.89
CA SER A 58 -13.07 1.31 13.30
C SER A 58 -11.69 1.73 13.80
N ILE A 59 -11.25 2.94 13.47
CA ILE A 59 -9.98 3.53 13.91
C ILE A 59 -10.25 4.89 14.57
N ASP A 60 -9.84 5.03 15.82
CA ASP A 60 -9.76 6.27 16.58
C ASP A 60 -8.28 6.60 16.93
N GLN A 61 -8.04 7.65 17.72
CA GLN A 61 -6.69 8.07 18.11
C GLN A 61 -5.96 7.06 19.00
N ASP A 62 -6.70 6.22 19.74
CA ASP A 62 -6.16 5.23 20.66
C ASP A 62 -6.07 3.84 20.01
N THR A 63 -6.56 3.69 18.79
CA THR A 63 -6.56 2.40 18.10
C THR A 63 -5.15 1.98 17.67
N MET A 64 -4.77 0.77 18.08
CA MET A 64 -3.51 0.14 17.68
C MET A 64 -3.64 -0.53 16.33
N ILE A 65 -2.88 -0.07 15.33
CA ILE A 65 -2.85 -0.68 14.01
C ILE A 65 -1.88 -1.86 14.01
N VAL A 66 -2.34 -3.03 13.56
CA VAL A 66 -1.52 -4.26 13.48
C VAL A 66 -1.57 -4.82 12.07
N GLU A 67 -0.42 -5.05 11.41
CA GLU A 67 -0.39 -5.68 10.08
C GLU A 67 0.77 -6.66 9.95
N PRO A 68 0.52 -7.90 9.50
CA PRO A 68 1.57 -8.86 9.18
C PRO A 68 2.13 -8.55 7.79
N THR A 69 3.26 -7.87 7.74
CA THR A 69 3.88 -7.50 6.45
C THR A 69 5.38 -7.28 6.58
N SER A 70 6.10 -7.74 5.59
CA SER A 70 7.55 -7.52 5.44
C SER A 70 7.90 -6.62 4.26
N GLY A 71 6.88 -6.14 3.54
CA GLY A 71 7.05 -5.42 2.28
C GLY A 71 6.73 -3.93 2.34
N ASN A 72 6.51 -3.38 1.15
CA ASN A 72 6.20 -1.96 0.96
C ASN A 72 4.87 -1.53 1.63
N THR A 73 3.96 -2.46 1.91
CA THR A 73 2.75 -2.16 2.69
C THR A 73 3.10 -1.71 4.09
N GLY A 74 4.07 -2.35 4.75
CA GLY A 74 4.55 -1.92 6.06
C GLY A 74 5.13 -0.50 6.04
N LEU A 75 5.91 -0.15 5.01
CA LEU A 75 6.42 1.21 4.82
C LEU A 75 5.28 2.21 4.61
N GLY A 76 4.30 1.87 3.77
CA GLY A 76 3.13 2.71 3.55
C GLY A 76 2.30 2.93 4.82
N LEU A 77 2.08 1.87 5.62
CA LEU A 77 1.37 1.98 6.90
C LEU A 77 2.17 2.79 7.91
N ALA A 78 3.48 2.56 8.04
CA ALA A 78 4.34 3.34 8.94
C ALA A 78 4.29 4.84 8.61
N PHE A 79 4.35 5.18 7.33
CA PHE A 79 4.22 6.53 6.84
C PHE A 79 2.89 7.19 7.20
N VAL A 80 1.75 6.54 6.95
CA VAL A 80 0.44 7.13 7.21
C VAL A 80 0.15 7.18 8.71
N CYS A 81 0.52 6.15 9.48
CA CYS A 81 0.35 6.14 10.93
C CYS A 81 1.18 7.23 11.61
N ALA A 82 2.45 7.41 11.23
CA ALA A 82 3.28 8.51 11.72
C ALA A 82 2.65 9.87 11.43
N SER A 83 2.13 10.06 10.21
CA SER A 83 1.46 11.31 9.80
C SER A 83 0.17 11.61 10.57
N LYS A 84 -0.52 10.58 11.06
CA LYS A 84 -1.79 10.70 11.79
C LYS A 84 -1.65 10.54 13.32
N GLY A 85 -0.44 10.24 13.82
CA GLY A 85 -0.19 9.99 15.24
C GLY A 85 -0.76 8.66 15.74
N LEU A 86 -0.96 7.68 14.87
CA LEU A 86 -1.49 6.36 15.22
C LEU A 86 -0.36 5.41 15.60
N ARG A 87 -0.60 4.57 16.61
CA ARG A 87 0.31 3.50 17.00
C ARG A 87 0.28 2.38 15.98
N LEU A 88 1.45 1.92 15.52
CA LEU A 88 1.58 0.84 14.54
C LEU A 88 2.48 -0.27 15.04
N ILE A 89 1.99 -1.50 15.01
CA ILE A 89 2.78 -2.72 15.21
C ILE A 89 2.81 -3.52 13.91
N LEU A 90 4.01 -3.85 13.45
CA LEU A 90 4.21 -4.72 12.30
C LEU A 90 4.82 -6.05 12.74
N THR A 91 4.19 -7.15 12.38
CA THR A 91 4.74 -8.48 12.59
C THR A 91 5.44 -8.98 11.34
N MET A 92 6.64 -9.52 11.47
CA MET A 92 7.43 -10.02 10.34
C MET A 92 8.46 -11.05 10.77
N PRO A 93 8.89 -11.96 9.86
CA PRO A 93 9.98 -12.88 10.15
C PRO A 93 11.30 -12.14 10.43
N GLU A 94 12.08 -12.65 11.37
CA GLU A 94 13.40 -12.11 11.71
C GLU A 94 14.43 -12.19 10.57
N SER A 95 14.14 -12.94 9.51
CA SER A 95 14.94 -13.00 8.29
C SER A 95 14.84 -11.76 7.41
N MET A 96 13.96 -10.81 7.73
CA MET A 96 13.86 -9.55 6.99
C MET A 96 15.10 -8.69 7.18
N SER A 97 15.50 -7.96 6.12
CA SER A 97 16.73 -7.17 6.12
C SER A 97 16.76 -6.12 7.23
N ILE A 98 17.95 -5.89 7.77
CA ILE A 98 18.18 -4.93 8.87
C ILE A 98 17.80 -3.52 8.42
N GLU A 99 18.12 -3.13 7.18
CA GLU A 99 17.82 -1.81 6.61
C GLU A 99 16.33 -1.54 6.63
N ARG A 100 15.52 -2.53 6.25
CA ARG A 100 14.05 -2.40 6.26
C ARG A 100 13.52 -2.23 7.67
N ARG A 101 14.03 -3.02 8.63
CA ARG A 101 13.65 -2.88 10.04
C ARG A 101 14.03 -1.50 10.60
N MET A 102 15.21 -1.01 10.26
CA MET A 102 15.67 0.33 10.67
C MET A 102 14.78 1.42 10.10
N MET A 103 14.42 1.34 8.82
CA MET A 103 13.52 2.30 8.18
C MET A 103 12.15 2.32 8.83
N LEU A 104 11.55 1.16 9.10
CA LEU A 104 10.24 1.05 9.77
C LEU A 104 10.28 1.64 11.18
N LYS A 105 11.32 1.33 11.97
CA LYS A 105 11.54 1.90 13.30
C LYS A 105 11.72 3.42 13.26
N HIS A 106 12.46 3.92 12.28
CA HIS A 106 12.66 5.36 12.09
C HIS A 106 11.35 6.09 11.80
N LEU A 107 10.41 5.43 11.12
CA LEU A 107 9.05 5.92 10.90
C LEU A 107 8.10 5.73 12.11
N GLY A 108 8.61 5.24 13.23
CA GLY A 108 7.85 5.09 14.47
C GLY A 108 7.09 3.76 14.63
N ALA A 109 7.25 2.80 13.71
CA ALA A 109 6.61 1.51 13.84
C ALA A 109 7.29 0.62 14.90
N GLU A 110 6.48 -0.04 15.72
CA GLU A 110 6.91 -1.14 16.59
C GLU A 110 7.01 -2.43 15.79
N LEU A 111 8.11 -3.19 15.98
CA LEU A 111 8.33 -4.43 15.24
C LEU A 111 8.29 -5.63 16.18
N VAL A 112 7.40 -6.58 15.89
CA VAL A 112 7.37 -7.90 16.49
C VAL A 112 7.97 -8.91 15.52
N LEU A 113 9.19 -9.35 15.83
CA LEU A 113 9.91 -10.31 14.99
C LEU A 113 9.49 -11.73 15.35
N THR A 114 9.16 -12.52 14.34
CA THR A 114 8.79 -13.94 14.51
C THR A 114 9.91 -14.85 14.00
N PRO A 115 10.03 -16.08 14.49
CA PRO A 115 11.04 -17.03 14.04
C PRO A 115 11.04 -17.18 12.51
N ALA A 116 12.24 -17.16 11.91
CA ALA A 116 12.40 -17.25 10.47
C ALA A 116 11.72 -18.49 9.86
N ALA A 117 11.78 -19.62 10.56
CA ALA A 117 11.18 -20.90 10.14
C ALA A 117 9.64 -20.82 9.96
N GLY A 118 8.95 -19.92 10.69
CA GLY A 118 7.51 -19.71 10.57
C GLY A 118 7.12 -18.86 9.34
N GLY A 119 8.08 -18.18 8.72
CA GLY A 119 7.84 -17.31 7.57
C GLY A 119 6.68 -16.32 7.80
N MET A 120 5.99 -15.95 6.74
CA MET A 120 4.83 -15.05 6.84
C MET A 120 3.64 -15.68 7.59
N LYS A 121 3.51 -17.01 7.61
CA LYS A 121 2.45 -17.67 8.37
C LYS A 121 2.58 -17.38 9.86
N GLY A 122 3.78 -17.51 10.42
CA GLY A 122 4.04 -17.18 11.83
C GLY A 122 3.79 -15.69 12.13
N ALA A 123 4.15 -14.79 11.21
CA ALA A 123 3.84 -13.37 11.37
C ALA A 123 2.32 -13.09 11.41
N ILE A 124 1.54 -13.76 10.56
CA ILE A 124 0.07 -13.65 10.54
C ILE A 124 -0.56 -14.17 11.84
N GLU A 125 -0.09 -15.32 12.33
CA GLU A 125 -0.56 -15.91 13.60
C GLU A 125 -0.26 -14.97 14.77
N THR A 126 0.93 -14.39 14.82
CA THR A 126 1.32 -13.40 15.84
C THR A 126 0.46 -12.14 15.76
N ALA A 127 0.20 -11.61 14.57
CA ALA A 127 -0.69 -10.45 14.40
C ALA A 127 -2.10 -10.73 14.91
N ARG A 128 -2.65 -11.91 14.62
CA ARG A 128 -3.97 -12.33 15.14
C ARG A 128 -3.98 -12.47 16.66
N GLY A 129 -2.89 -12.94 17.26
CA GLY A 129 -2.73 -12.98 18.71
C GLY A 129 -2.79 -11.59 19.34
N LEU A 130 -2.09 -10.62 18.76
CA LEU A 130 -2.12 -9.22 19.19
C LEU A 130 -3.52 -8.61 19.11
N LEU A 131 -4.27 -8.87 18.02
CA LEU A 131 -5.65 -8.40 17.91
C LEU A 131 -6.57 -8.99 19.00
N ALA A 132 -6.35 -10.23 19.39
CA ALA A 132 -7.12 -10.85 20.47
C ALA A 132 -6.74 -10.31 21.85
N GLU A 133 -5.48 -9.95 22.06
CA GLU A 133 -4.96 -9.38 23.30
C GLU A 133 -5.37 -7.91 23.50
N TYR A 134 -5.42 -7.13 22.42
CA TYR A 134 -5.71 -5.69 22.45
C TYR A 134 -7.07 -5.40 21.78
N PRO A 135 -8.17 -5.26 22.56
CA PRO A 135 -9.51 -5.06 22.00
C PRO A 135 -9.65 -3.81 21.11
N ASN A 136 -8.96 -2.70 21.45
CA ASN A 136 -8.91 -1.52 20.58
C ASN A 136 -7.74 -1.62 19.60
N SER A 137 -7.83 -2.58 18.67
CA SER A 137 -6.86 -2.78 17.60
C SER A 137 -7.54 -3.04 16.27
N PHE A 138 -6.88 -2.65 15.20
CA PHE A 138 -7.37 -2.77 13.82
C PHE A 138 -6.31 -3.37 12.92
N MET A 139 -6.70 -4.35 12.08
CA MET A 139 -5.85 -4.90 11.04
C MET A 139 -6.32 -4.40 9.67
N PRO A 140 -5.52 -3.58 8.97
CA PRO A 140 -5.83 -3.13 7.61
C PRO A 140 -6.12 -4.27 6.64
N ASN A 141 -5.43 -5.41 6.76
CA ASN A 141 -5.65 -6.62 5.96
C ASN A 141 -5.66 -6.35 4.46
N GLN A 142 -4.51 -5.99 3.91
CA GLN A 142 -4.35 -5.59 2.50
C GLN A 142 -4.95 -6.56 1.47
N PHE A 143 -5.09 -7.84 1.80
CA PHE A 143 -5.63 -8.86 0.90
C PHE A 143 -7.15 -8.93 0.88
N GLY A 144 -7.82 -8.50 1.95
CA GLY A 144 -9.28 -8.57 2.09
C GLY A 144 -9.98 -7.22 2.19
N ASN A 145 -9.25 -6.12 2.31
CA ASN A 145 -9.83 -4.80 2.52
C ASN A 145 -10.34 -4.19 1.19
N PRO A 146 -11.63 -3.86 1.09
CA PRO A 146 -12.20 -3.28 -0.13
C PRO A 146 -11.63 -1.89 -0.48
N ALA A 147 -11.09 -1.15 0.48
CA ALA A 147 -10.43 0.13 0.23
C ALA A 147 -9.18 0.00 -0.67
N ASN A 148 -8.58 -1.20 -0.74
CA ASN A 148 -7.45 -1.46 -1.63
C ASN A 148 -7.84 -1.36 -3.12
N PRO A 149 -8.72 -2.16 -3.72
CA PRO A 149 -9.11 -1.95 -5.10
C PRO A 149 -9.84 -0.61 -5.31
N GLU A 150 -10.55 -0.11 -4.31
CA GLU A 150 -11.28 1.16 -4.42
C GLU A 150 -10.37 2.37 -4.63
N VAL A 151 -9.25 2.47 -3.94
CA VAL A 151 -8.31 3.59 -4.17
C VAL A 151 -7.74 3.56 -5.60
N HIS A 152 -7.58 2.37 -6.17
CA HIS A 152 -7.11 2.24 -7.55
C HIS A 152 -8.19 2.63 -8.57
N ARG A 153 -9.49 2.39 -8.28
CA ARG A 153 -10.59 2.90 -9.11
C ARG A 153 -10.60 4.43 -9.13
N ARG A 154 -10.55 5.04 -7.94
CA ARG A 154 -10.71 6.49 -7.77
C ARG A 154 -9.46 7.31 -8.10
N THR A 155 -8.29 6.70 -8.16
CA THR A 155 -7.04 7.44 -8.38
C THR A 155 -6.24 6.87 -9.55
N THR A 156 -5.67 5.70 -9.43
CA THR A 156 -4.76 5.12 -10.43
C THR A 156 -5.41 4.98 -11.81
N ALA A 157 -6.66 4.53 -11.85
CA ALA A 157 -7.42 4.37 -13.10
C ALA A 157 -7.71 5.72 -13.75
N GLU A 158 -8.20 6.67 -12.96
CA GLU A 158 -8.50 8.03 -13.42
C GLU A 158 -7.24 8.74 -13.93
N GLU A 159 -6.12 8.62 -13.20
CA GLU A 159 -4.84 9.18 -13.62
C GLU A 159 -4.40 8.61 -14.98
N ILE A 160 -4.52 7.28 -15.17
CA ILE A 160 -4.19 6.63 -16.44
C ILE A 160 -5.12 7.11 -17.55
N TRP A 161 -6.42 7.16 -17.29
CA TRP A 161 -7.43 7.59 -18.24
C TRP A 161 -7.18 9.02 -18.74
N TYR A 162 -6.96 9.96 -17.81
CA TYR A 162 -6.67 11.36 -18.17
C TYR A 162 -5.32 11.52 -18.88
N ASP A 163 -4.27 10.85 -18.44
CA ASP A 163 -2.94 10.95 -19.01
C ASP A 163 -2.86 10.34 -20.43
N THR A 164 -3.87 9.56 -20.86
CA THR A 164 -3.92 8.89 -22.16
C THR A 164 -5.08 9.37 -23.03
N ASP A 165 -5.85 10.35 -22.61
CA ASP A 165 -7.13 10.73 -23.23
C ASP A 165 -8.06 9.53 -23.49
N GLY A 166 -8.02 8.54 -22.59
CA GLY A 166 -8.77 7.30 -22.69
C GLY A 166 -8.23 6.27 -23.70
N ALA A 167 -7.12 6.55 -24.36
CA ALA A 167 -6.54 5.66 -25.37
C ALA A 167 -5.68 4.55 -24.73
N VAL A 168 -6.34 3.55 -24.12
CA VAL A 168 -5.70 2.38 -23.50
C VAL A 168 -6.25 1.10 -24.12
N ASP A 169 -5.43 0.40 -24.89
CA ASP A 169 -5.79 -0.89 -25.49
C ASP A 169 -5.49 -2.06 -24.54
N ILE A 170 -4.39 -1.97 -23.80
CA ILE A 170 -3.90 -3.06 -22.93
C ILE A 170 -3.40 -2.47 -21.61
N PHE A 171 -3.92 -2.97 -20.49
CA PHE A 171 -3.43 -2.68 -19.15
C PHE A 171 -2.69 -3.88 -18.59
N VAL A 172 -1.45 -3.66 -18.11
CA VAL A 172 -0.62 -4.69 -17.49
C VAL A 172 -0.25 -4.28 -16.08
N ALA A 173 -0.51 -5.11 -15.09
CA ALA A 173 -0.13 -4.89 -13.71
C ALA A 173 0.41 -6.17 -13.06
N GLY A 174 1.40 -6.03 -12.18
CA GLY A 174 1.85 -7.11 -11.31
C GLY A 174 0.76 -7.48 -10.28
N VAL A 175 0.54 -8.77 -10.07
CA VAL A 175 -0.47 -9.28 -9.13
C VAL A 175 0.19 -9.70 -7.82
N GLY A 176 0.01 -8.89 -6.77
CA GLY A 176 0.29 -9.26 -5.39
C GLY A 176 -1.03 -9.45 -4.64
N THR A 177 -1.62 -8.35 -4.14
CA THR A 177 -2.96 -8.37 -3.52
C THR A 177 -4.10 -8.40 -4.54
N GLY A 178 -3.82 -8.15 -5.81
CA GLY A 178 -4.83 -8.01 -6.85
C GLY A 178 -5.47 -6.61 -6.95
N GLY A 179 -5.28 -5.74 -5.96
CA GLY A 179 -5.98 -4.45 -5.88
C GLY A 179 -5.81 -3.56 -7.11
N THR A 180 -4.59 -3.43 -7.61
CA THR A 180 -4.32 -2.58 -8.79
C THR A 180 -5.00 -3.12 -10.05
N ILE A 181 -4.80 -4.41 -10.36
CA ILE A 181 -5.37 -5.00 -11.58
C ILE A 181 -6.91 -5.01 -11.53
N THR A 182 -7.48 -5.24 -10.35
CA THR A 182 -8.94 -5.20 -10.14
C THR A 182 -9.46 -3.77 -10.29
N GLY A 183 -8.94 -2.83 -9.49
CA GLY A 183 -9.47 -1.47 -9.47
C GLY A 183 -9.31 -0.73 -10.79
N VAL A 184 -8.13 -0.81 -11.41
CA VAL A 184 -7.91 -0.17 -12.72
C VAL A 184 -8.63 -0.89 -13.84
N GLY A 185 -8.60 -2.23 -13.87
CA GLY A 185 -9.22 -3.01 -14.93
C GLY A 185 -10.74 -2.89 -14.98
N GLU A 186 -11.41 -2.67 -13.84
CA GLU A 186 -12.86 -2.44 -13.79
C GLU A 186 -13.25 -1.07 -14.36
N VAL A 187 -12.41 -0.05 -14.22
CA VAL A 187 -12.68 1.30 -14.72
C VAL A 187 -12.35 1.43 -16.21
N LEU A 188 -11.27 0.77 -16.68
CA LEU A 188 -10.83 0.87 -18.08
C LEU A 188 -11.61 -0.05 -19.04
N LYS A 189 -12.51 -0.90 -18.55
CA LYS A 189 -13.42 -1.73 -19.36
C LYS A 189 -14.57 -0.92 -19.94
#